data_093fba9d4fe5bd4935876d70dff4bb88
#
_entry.id   093fba9d4fe5bd4935876d70dff4bb88
#
_cell.length_a   1.000
_cell.length_b   1.000
_cell.length_c   1.000
_cell.angle_alpha   90.00
_cell.angle_beta   90.00
_cell.angle_gamma   90.00
#
_symmetry.space_group_name_H-M   'P 1'
#
loop_
_entity.id
_entity.type
_entity.pdbx_description
1 polymer ?
#
loop_
_entity_poly.entity_id
_entity_poly.type
_entity_poly.pdbx_seq_one_letter_code
_entity_poly.pdbx_strand_id
1 'polypeptide(L)'
;MHTCFLPDLHSGVLELTEEEALHVVRVLRMKEGESVRLMDGMGGVATGELVQVGKRRASVHVEEVSRSEQRPSGLSLVVAPTKHTDRFEWLIEKATELGVKEIVPVWTRRSERRTDKHVRWSKVVVSATKQCQRPWMPLLHEACPLGEVFERHPHLKEIQGAVAHCDDALTSVPAREAWPDWQSHFSDAWLAVGPEGDFSAEEVEWLHAAGATPVHLGDLRLRTETAGMAAVAQFSL
;
A
#
# COMPACT_ATOMS: atom_id res chain seq x y z
N MET A 1 3.97 18.08 14.81
CA MET A 1 5.28 17.41 14.91
C MET A 1 5.56 16.72 13.60
N HIS A 2 6.77 16.87 13.03
CA HIS A 2 7.15 16.24 11.76
C HIS A 2 7.46 14.75 11.98
N THR A 3 7.13 13.92 10.98
CA THR A 3 7.40 12.46 11.01
C THR A 3 8.56 12.13 10.06
N CYS A 4 9.61 11.51 10.59
CA CYS A 4 10.75 10.98 9.84
C CYS A 4 10.66 9.45 9.74
N PHE A 5 11.05 8.90 8.60
CA PHE A 5 11.16 7.46 8.38
C PHE A 5 12.59 7.00 8.67
N LEU A 6 12.74 6.03 9.56
CA LEU A 6 14.02 5.48 9.98
C LEU A 6 13.91 3.96 10.09
N PRO A 7 14.37 3.19 9.08
CA PRO A 7 14.20 1.73 9.04
C PRO A 7 14.75 0.99 10.26
N ASP A 8 15.90 1.46 10.80
CA ASP A 8 16.57 0.83 11.95
C ASP A 8 16.25 1.58 13.26
N LEU A 9 14.97 1.77 13.55
CA LEU A 9 14.51 2.51 14.72
C LEU A 9 14.75 1.71 16.02
N HIS A 10 15.55 2.27 16.93
CA HIS A 10 15.83 1.74 18.27
C HIS A 10 16.08 2.89 19.26
N SER A 11 16.18 2.59 20.58
CA SER A 11 16.56 3.57 21.58
C SER A 11 18.04 3.94 21.47
N GLY A 12 18.39 5.18 21.83
CA GLY A 12 19.73 5.75 21.76
C GLY A 12 19.84 6.91 20.75
N VAL A 13 21.06 7.24 20.35
CA VAL A 13 21.33 8.29 19.38
C VAL A 13 21.41 7.68 17.99
N LEU A 14 20.53 8.12 17.09
CA LEU A 14 20.39 7.63 15.72
C LEU A 14 20.69 8.72 14.73
N GLU A 15 21.35 8.39 13.63
CA GLU A 15 21.53 9.31 12.50
C GLU A 15 20.32 9.21 11.57
N LEU A 16 19.70 10.33 11.23
CA LEU A 16 18.63 10.37 10.23
C LEU A 16 19.18 10.01 8.84
N THR A 17 18.38 9.39 7.99
CA THR A 17 18.75 9.19 6.59
C THR A 17 19.08 10.53 5.92
N GLU A 18 19.90 10.55 4.87
CA GLU A 18 20.27 11.80 4.18
C GLU A 18 19.03 12.59 3.72
N GLU A 19 18.00 11.89 3.24
CA GLU A 19 16.75 12.48 2.77
C GLU A 19 16.00 13.16 3.93
N GLU A 20 15.85 12.49 5.06
CA GLU A 20 15.18 13.02 6.25
C GLU A 20 16.00 14.18 6.88
N ALA A 21 17.30 14.02 6.96
CA ALA A 21 18.18 15.08 7.48
C ALA A 21 18.10 16.35 6.61
N LEU A 22 18.11 16.21 5.28
CA LEU A 22 17.96 17.36 4.37
C LEU A 22 16.59 18.03 4.54
N HIS A 23 15.53 17.24 4.72
CA HIS A 23 14.18 17.76 4.94
C HIS A 23 14.10 18.55 6.25
N VAL A 24 14.55 17.96 7.36
CA VAL A 24 14.59 18.57 8.70
C VAL A 24 15.40 19.87 8.69
N VAL A 25 16.60 19.85 8.09
CA VAL A 25 17.53 20.97 8.14
C VAL A 25 17.15 22.09 7.15
N ARG A 26 16.84 21.75 5.90
CA ARG A 26 16.68 22.75 4.83
C ARG A 26 15.25 23.19 4.63
N VAL A 27 14.29 22.26 4.72
CA VAL A 27 12.88 22.57 4.48
C VAL A 27 12.23 23.08 5.76
N LEU A 28 12.33 22.31 6.84
CA LEU A 28 11.71 22.65 8.11
C LEU A 28 12.57 23.60 8.96
N ARG A 29 13.87 23.65 8.71
CA ARG A 29 14.84 24.52 9.44
C ARG A 29 14.82 24.27 10.95
N MET A 30 14.65 23.01 11.33
CA MET A 30 14.61 22.59 12.73
C MET A 30 15.99 22.72 13.37
N LYS A 31 15.97 22.86 14.70
CA LYS A 31 17.16 23.09 15.52
C LYS A 31 17.33 21.96 16.54
N GLU A 32 18.51 21.89 17.14
CA GLU A 32 18.77 21.02 18.30
C GLU A 32 17.78 21.35 19.43
N GLY A 33 17.32 20.33 20.14
CA GLY A 33 16.28 20.41 21.15
C GLY A 33 14.84 20.29 20.63
N GLU A 34 14.61 20.35 19.31
CA GLU A 34 13.27 20.18 18.76
C GLU A 34 12.94 18.70 18.57
N SER A 35 11.65 18.35 18.81
CA SER A 35 11.18 16.97 18.74
C SER A 35 10.65 16.60 17.36
N VAL A 36 10.94 15.38 16.94
CA VAL A 36 10.41 14.74 15.74
C VAL A 36 9.75 13.42 16.10
N ARG A 37 8.73 13.02 15.35
CA ARG A 37 8.19 11.67 15.39
C ARG A 37 9.03 10.80 14.46
N LEU A 38 9.27 9.57 14.87
CA LEU A 38 10.01 8.57 14.12
C LEU A 38 9.14 7.35 13.88
N MET A 39 9.33 6.68 12.75
CA MET A 39 8.68 5.43 12.43
C MET A 39 9.56 4.57 11.52
N ASP A 40 9.50 3.24 11.70
CA ASP A 40 10.23 2.28 10.88
C ASP A 40 9.39 1.60 9.79
N GLY A 41 8.07 1.82 9.81
CA GLY A 41 7.14 1.14 8.90
C GLY A 41 6.91 -0.34 9.22
N MET A 42 7.45 -0.82 10.33
CA MET A 42 7.37 -2.19 10.82
C MET A 42 6.72 -2.28 12.22
N GLY A 43 5.86 -1.31 12.53
CA GLY A 43 5.15 -1.24 13.79
C GLY A 43 5.87 -0.41 14.88
N GLY A 44 7.12 0.00 14.64
CA GLY A 44 7.89 0.84 15.56
C GLY A 44 7.56 2.32 15.37
N VAL A 45 7.29 3.01 16.49
CA VAL A 45 7.14 4.46 16.55
C VAL A 45 7.84 5.02 17.78
N ALA A 46 8.40 6.21 17.65
CA ALA A 46 9.05 6.92 18.75
C ALA A 46 8.87 8.43 18.62
N THR A 47 9.10 9.13 19.72
CA THR A 47 9.42 10.55 19.70
C THR A 47 10.90 10.69 20.05
N GLY A 48 11.62 11.48 19.29
CA GLY A 48 13.02 11.74 19.54
C GLY A 48 13.33 13.23 19.49
N GLU A 49 14.38 13.64 20.20
CA GLU A 49 14.88 15.01 20.23
C GLU A 49 16.11 15.14 19.33
N LEU A 50 16.16 16.17 18.50
CA LEU A 50 17.32 16.48 17.67
C LEU A 50 18.49 16.91 18.55
N VAL A 51 19.55 16.11 18.56
CA VAL A 51 20.76 16.35 19.39
C VAL A 51 21.93 16.91 18.60
N GLN A 52 21.90 16.74 17.28
CA GLN A 52 22.90 17.32 16.38
C GLN A 52 22.24 17.70 15.05
N VAL A 53 22.42 18.95 14.65
CA VAL A 53 21.88 19.48 13.38
C VAL A 53 22.99 20.14 12.57
N GLY A 54 23.45 19.44 11.53
CA GLY A 54 24.50 19.94 10.61
C GLY A 54 23.89 20.39 9.28
N LYS A 55 24.74 20.68 8.28
CA LYS A 55 24.27 21.16 6.96
C LYS A 55 23.51 20.10 6.15
N ARG A 56 23.87 18.82 6.32
CA ARG A 56 23.32 17.67 5.56
C ARG A 56 23.07 16.44 6.42
N ARG A 57 23.33 16.51 7.70
CA ARG A 57 23.17 15.42 8.66
C ARG A 57 22.46 15.93 9.89
N ALA A 58 21.68 15.08 10.49
CA ALA A 58 21.04 15.32 11.77
C ALA A 58 20.97 14.02 12.55
N SER A 59 21.17 14.10 13.87
CA SER A 59 21.03 12.97 14.78
C SER A 59 19.91 13.26 15.77
N VAL A 60 19.22 12.20 16.15
CA VAL A 60 18.08 12.25 17.06
C VAL A 60 18.33 11.29 18.23
N HIS A 61 18.04 11.74 19.44
CA HIS A 61 18.04 10.90 20.63
C HIS A 61 16.64 10.35 20.88
N VAL A 62 16.54 9.05 21.00
CA VAL A 62 15.31 8.27 21.24
C VAL A 62 15.42 7.59 22.58
N GLU A 63 14.52 7.90 23.51
CA GLU A 63 14.51 7.24 24.82
C GLU A 63 13.89 5.84 24.73
N GLU A 64 12.70 5.74 24.12
CA GLU A 64 11.94 4.50 24.04
C GLU A 64 11.25 4.38 22.67
N VAL A 65 11.15 3.15 22.17
CA VAL A 65 10.40 2.81 20.95
C VAL A 65 9.17 1.99 21.35
N SER A 66 7.99 2.51 21.05
CA SER A 66 6.75 1.75 21.13
C SER A 66 6.61 0.87 19.89
N ARG A 67 6.30 -0.43 20.08
CA ARG A 67 6.11 -1.37 18.96
C ARG A 67 4.75 -2.03 19.01
N SER A 68 4.06 -2.01 17.88
CA SER A 68 2.91 -2.86 17.64
C SER A 68 3.42 -4.27 17.32
N GLU A 69 2.97 -5.27 18.09
CA GLU A 69 3.46 -6.65 17.95
C GLU A 69 3.02 -7.32 16.65
N GLN A 70 1.88 -6.93 16.11
CA GLN A 70 1.32 -7.55 14.92
C GLN A 70 0.95 -6.53 13.85
N ARG A 71 1.22 -6.91 12.59
CA ARG A 71 0.70 -6.18 11.44
C ARG A 71 -0.83 -6.36 11.41
N PRO A 72 -1.60 -5.27 11.26
CA PRO A 72 -3.05 -5.38 11.11
C PRO A 72 -3.42 -6.24 9.90
N SER A 73 -4.48 -7.02 10.03
CA SER A 73 -5.14 -7.64 8.88
C SER A 73 -5.62 -6.58 7.91
N GLY A 74 -5.76 -6.94 6.65
CA GLY A 74 -6.14 -5.96 5.65
C GLY A 74 -6.22 -6.51 4.24
N LEU A 75 -6.56 -5.62 3.30
CA LEU A 75 -6.68 -5.94 1.89
C LEU A 75 -5.32 -6.02 1.19
N SER A 76 -5.08 -7.10 0.48
CA SER A 76 -4.07 -7.23 -0.55
C SER A 76 -4.64 -6.75 -1.88
N LEU A 77 -4.20 -5.61 -2.38
CA LEU A 77 -4.66 -5.04 -3.64
C LEU A 77 -3.79 -5.57 -4.80
N VAL A 78 -4.34 -6.52 -5.57
CA VAL A 78 -3.72 -7.03 -6.80
C VAL A 78 -4.18 -6.14 -7.95
N VAL A 79 -3.32 -5.29 -8.50
CA VAL A 79 -3.78 -4.24 -9.41
C VAL A 79 -2.88 -4.02 -10.61
N ALA A 80 -3.48 -3.84 -11.79
CA ALA A 80 -2.72 -3.50 -12.98
C ALA A 80 -2.25 -2.03 -12.92
N PRO A 81 -0.94 -1.76 -13.10
CA PRO A 81 -0.47 -0.39 -13.23
C PRO A 81 -1.13 0.33 -14.40
N THR A 82 -1.62 1.53 -14.15
CA THR A 82 -2.27 2.36 -15.18
C THR A 82 -1.26 2.84 -16.24
N LYS A 83 -1.74 3.14 -17.44
CA LYS A 83 -0.93 3.72 -18.52
C LYS A 83 -0.21 5.00 -18.09
N HIS A 84 -0.88 5.84 -17.31
CA HIS A 84 -0.35 7.07 -16.74
C HIS A 84 0.20 6.80 -15.34
N THR A 85 1.51 6.91 -15.20
CA THR A 85 2.23 6.60 -13.95
C THR A 85 1.74 7.44 -12.76
N ASP A 86 1.42 8.71 -12.97
CA ASP A 86 0.90 9.64 -11.97
C ASP A 86 -0.43 9.15 -11.34
N ARG A 87 -1.29 8.51 -12.13
CA ARG A 87 -2.52 7.91 -11.61
C ARG A 87 -2.27 6.68 -10.76
N PHE A 88 -1.31 5.86 -11.15
CA PHE A 88 -0.94 4.69 -10.35
C PHE A 88 -0.25 5.12 -9.05
N GLU A 89 0.59 6.14 -9.09
CA GLU A 89 1.20 6.74 -7.90
C GLU A 89 0.14 7.33 -6.96
N TRP A 90 -0.86 8.01 -7.52
CA TRP A 90 -2.00 8.51 -6.76
C TRP A 90 -2.80 7.37 -6.09
N LEU A 91 -3.03 6.25 -6.81
CA LEU A 91 -3.65 5.05 -6.23
C LEU A 91 -2.84 4.52 -5.06
N ILE A 92 -1.52 4.34 -5.23
CA ILE A 92 -0.62 3.86 -4.16
C ILE A 92 -0.70 4.77 -2.94
N GLU A 93 -0.65 6.08 -3.14
CA GLU A 93 -0.78 7.08 -2.07
C GLU A 93 -2.10 6.89 -1.31
N LYS A 94 -3.25 6.91 -2.02
CA LYS A 94 -4.57 6.83 -1.37
C LYS A 94 -4.86 5.46 -0.78
N ALA A 95 -4.44 4.38 -1.42
CA ALA A 95 -4.54 3.04 -0.85
C ALA A 95 -3.73 2.93 0.47
N THR A 96 -2.54 3.55 0.52
CA THR A 96 -1.74 3.61 1.74
C THR A 96 -2.46 4.38 2.85
N GLU A 97 -3.01 5.55 2.56
CA GLU A 97 -3.79 6.36 3.51
C GLU A 97 -5.03 5.60 4.04
N LEU A 98 -5.72 4.86 3.18
CA LEU A 98 -6.91 4.09 3.51
C LEU A 98 -6.63 2.77 4.23
N GLY A 99 -5.37 2.36 4.39
CA GLY A 99 -5.07 1.21 5.20
C GLY A 99 -4.77 -0.09 4.44
N VAL A 100 -4.51 -0.06 3.14
CA VAL A 100 -4.13 -1.25 2.38
C VAL A 100 -2.99 -2.02 3.09
N LYS A 101 -3.07 -3.34 3.14
CA LYS A 101 -2.05 -4.20 3.74
C LYS A 101 -0.86 -4.38 2.82
N GLU A 102 -1.14 -4.69 1.56
CA GLU A 102 -0.12 -4.84 0.52
C GLU A 102 -0.67 -4.45 -0.86
N ILE A 103 0.24 -4.11 -1.75
CA ILE A 103 -0.04 -3.78 -3.15
C ILE A 103 0.82 -4.71 -3.99
N VAL A 104 0.14 -5.49 -4.85
CA VAL A 104 0.75 -6.44 -5.79
C VAL A 104 0.47 -5.95 -7.21
N PRO A 105 1.39 -5.21 -7.83
CA PRO A 105 1.23 -4.76 -9.21
C PRO A 105 1.31 -5.97 -10.17
N VAL A 106 0.35 -6.07 -11.10
CA VAL A 106 0.31 -7.19 -12.05
C VAL A 106 0.14 -6.72 -13.50
N TRP A 107 0.80 -7.39 -14.42
CA TRP A 107 0.58 -7.18 -15.85
C TRP A 107 -0.42 -8.22 -16.37
N THR A 108 -1.48 -7.71 -16.94
CA THR A 108 -2.54 -8.49 -17.57
C THR A 108 -2.36 -8.55 -19.09
N ARG A 109 -3.19 -9.30 -19.76
CA ARG A 109 -3.20 -9.40 -21.23
C ARG A 109 -3.46 -8.04 -21.89
N ARG A 110 -4.31 -7.21 -21.27
CA ARG A 110 -4.73 -5.89 -21.78
C ARG A 110 -3.95 -4.73 -21.17
N SER A 111 -2.88 -5.00 -20.39
CA SER A 111 -1.98 -3.96 -19.92
C SER A 111 -1.22 -3.32 -21.09
N GLU A 112 -1.42 -2.02 -21.30
CA GLU A 112 -0.74 -1.29 -22.39
C GLU A 112 0.77 -1.15 -22.17
N ARG A 113 1.21 -1.12 -20.92
CA ARG A 113 2.62 -1.01 -20.54
C ARG A 113 2.98 -2.02 -19.46
N ARG A 114 4.10 -2.69 -19.66
CA ARG A 114 4.68 -3.63 -18.68
C ARG A 114 5.93 -3.02 -18.09
N THR A 115 5.76 -1.94 -17.33
CA THR A 115 6.87 -1.26 -16.66
C THR A 115 6.75 -1.44 -15.15
N ASP A 116 7.86 -1.81 -14.53
CA ASP A 116 8.00 -1.78 -13.09
C ASP A 116 8.75 -0.50 -12.69
N LYS A 117 8.17 0.25 -11.77
CA LYS A 117 8.76 1.45 -11.18
C LYS A 117 8.85 1.32 -9.66
N HIS A 118 9.09 0.11 -9.19
CA HIS A 118 9.09 -0.25 -7.78
C HIS A 118 9.84 0.75 -6.89
N VAL A 119 11.07 1.14 -7.28
CA VAL A 119 11.86 2.13 -6.52
C VAL A 119 11.14 3.48 -6.38
N ARG A 120 10.46 3.93 -7.43
CA ARG A 120 9.70 5.19 -7.40
C ARG A 120 8.43 5.05 -6.59
N TRP A 121 7.71 3.96 -6.76
CA TRP A 121 6.47 3.66 -6.03
C TRP A 121 6.72 3.47 -4.53
N SER A 122 7.85 2.85 -4.15
CA SER A 122 8.25 2.72 -2.74
C SER A 122 8.43 4.07 -2.05
N LYS A 123 8.92 5.08 -2.76
CA LYS A 123 9.01 6.45 -2.22
C LYS A 123 7.62 7.06 -1.97
N VAL A 124 6.66 6.78 -2.85
CA VAL A 124 5.26 7.20 -2.65
C VAL A 124 4.68 6.54 -1.41
N VAL A 125 4.88 5.23 -1.25
CA VAL A 125 4.44 4.48 -0.06
C VAL A 125 5.03 5.08 1.22
N VAL A 126 6.35 5.32 1.28
CA VAL A 126 7.01 5.92 2.45
C VAL A 126 6.42 7.30 2.75
N SER A 127 6.27 8.14 1.73
CA SER A 127 5.72 9.50 1.89
C SER A 127 4.28 9.47 2.42
N ALA A 128 3.42 8.65 1.85
CA ALA A 128 2.03 8.47 2.28
C ALA A 128 1.94 7.91 3.71
N THR A 129 2.78 6.91 4.04
CA THR A 129 2.84 6.31 5.38
C THR A 129 3.23 7.34 6.44
N LYS A 130 4.22 8.20 6.15
CA LYS A 130 4.61 9.32 7.03
C LYS A 130 3.47 10.31 7.23
N GLN A 131 2.78 10.65 6.15
CA GLN A 131 1.69 11.63 6.17
C GLN A 131 0.49 11.10 6.98
N CYS A 132 0.06 9.87 6.77
CA CYS A 132 -1.06 9.28 7.53
C CYS A 132 -0.63 8.69 8.88
N GLN A 133 0.66 8.72 9.22
CA GLN A 133 1.24 8.30 10.49
C GLN A 133 0.97 6.83 10.87
N ARG A 134 0.79 5.94 9.89
CA ARG A 134 0.61 4.51 10.12
C ARG A 134 1.90 3.90 10.65
N PRO A 135 1.88 3.14 11.76
CA PRO A 135 3.07 2.44 12.25
C PRO A 135 3.52 1.31 11.31
N TRP A 136 2.58 0.72 10.56
CA TRP A 136 2.84 -0.34 9.58
C TRP A 136 2.71 0.19 8.15
N MET A 137 3.82 0.21 7.44
CA MET A 137 3.85 0.53 6.01
C MET A 137 3.27 -0.65 5.20
N PRO A 138 2.44 -0.41 4.17
CA PRO A 138 1.99 -1.49 3.30
C PRO A 138 3.18 -2.13 2.58
N LEU A 139 3.09 -3.43 2.32
CA LEU A 139 4.05 -4.11 1.46
C LEU A 139 3.78 -3.70 0.01
N LEU A 140 4.79 -3.22 -0.68
CA LEU A 140 4.74 -3.01 -2.12
C LEU A 140 5.64 -4.04 -2.79
N HIS A 141 5.05 -4.83 -3.67
CA HIS A 141 5.78 -5.87 -4.40
C HIS A 141 6.27 -5.37 -5.76
N GLU A 142 7.28 -6.04 -6.30
CA GLU A 142 7.68 -5.86 -7.70
C GLU A 142 6.55 -6.37 -8.60
N ALA A 143 6.37 -5.71 -9.74
CA ALA A 143 5.35 -6.08 -10.70
C ALA A 143 5.63 -7.45 -11.34
N CYS A 144 4.58 -8.26 -11.52
CA CYS A 144 4.70 -9.57 -12.15
C CYS A 144 3.57 -9.82 -13.16
N PRO A 145 3.72 -10.80 -14.08
CA PRO A 145 2.60 -11.26 -14.88
C PRO A 145 1.47 -11.80 -13.99
N LEU A 146 0.21 -11.50 -14.33
CA LEU A 146 -0.96 -11.99 -13.56
C LEU A 146 -0.92 -13.52 -13.38
N GLY A 147 -0.55 -14.27 -14.41
CA GLY A 147 -0.44 -15.73 -14.34
C GLY A 147 0.58 -16.27 -13.34
N GLU A 148 1.52 -15.44 -12.86
CA GLU A 148 2.53 -15.81 -11.87
C GLU A 148 2.19 -15.35 -10.46
N VAL A 149 1.09 -14.60 -10.27
CA VAL A 149 0.80 -13.92 -8.99
C VAL A 149 0.71 -14.89 -7.81
N PHE A 150 0.09 -16.04 -7.99
CA PHE A 150 -0.03 -17.04 -6.93
C PHE A 150 1.21 -17.92 -6.71
N GLU A 151 2.12 -17.95 -7.67
CA GLU A 151 3.43 -18.57 -7.48
C GLU A 151 4.34 -17.66 -6.67
N ARG A 152 4.35 -16.37 -6.99
CA ARG A 152 5.17 -15.35 -6.30
C ARG A 152 4.60 -14.96 -4.94
N HIS A 153 3.28 -15.03 -4.78
CA HIS A 153 2.54 -14.65 -3.56
C HIS A 153 1.60 -15.78 -3.13
N PRO A 154 2.15 -16.94 -2.67
CA PRO A 154 1.35 -18.13 -2.36
C PRO A 154 0.32 -17.93 -1.24
N HIS A 155 0.57 -17.00 -0.30
CA HIS A 155 -0.36 -16.65 0.77
C HIS A 155 -1.73 -16.15 0.26
N LEU A 156 -1.79 -15.59 -0.96
CA LEU A 156 -3.06 -15.15 -1.54
C LEU A 156 -4.02 -16.31 -1.83
N LYS A 157 -3.52 -17.56 -1.97
CA LYS A 157 -4.38 -18.75 -2.12
C LYS A 157 -5.02 -19.21 -0.80
N GLU A 158 -4.48 -18.76 0.32
CA GLU A 158 -4.90 -19.17 1.66
C GLU A 158 -5.96 -18.24 2.25
N ILE A 159 -6.24 -17.13 1.57
CA ILE A 159 -7.18 -16.09 2.02
C ILE A 159 -8.27 -15.86 0.97
N GLN A 160 -9.38 -15.27 1.39
CA GLN A 160 -10.49 -14.98 0.49
C GLN A 160 -10.08 -14.00 -0.62
N GLY A 161 -10.51 -14.27 -1.83
CA GLY A 161 -10.20 -13.46 -3.00
C GLY A 161 -11.42 -12.97 -3.74
N ALA A 162 -11.26 -11.83 -4.43
CA ALA A 162 -12.24 -11.34 -5.38
C ALA A 162 -11.58 -10.77 -6.63
N VAL A 163 -12.35 -10.73 -7.71
CA VAL A 163 -11.96 -10.07 -8.96
C VAL A 163 -13.04 -9.07 -9.36
N ALA A 164 -12.65 -7.80 -9.42
CA ALA A 164 -13.54 -6.73 -9.91
C ALA A 164 -13.45 -6.65 -11.44
N HIS A 165 -14.60 -6.73 -12.11
CA HIS A 165 -14.70 -6.60 -13.57
C HIS A 165 -15.97 -5.84 -13.98
N CYS A 166 -15.99 -5.37 -15.20
CA CYS A 166 -17.11 -4.60 -15.81
C CYS A 166 -17.77 -5.37 -16.98
N ASP A 167 -17.55 -6.67 -17.11
CA ASP A 167 -18.14 -7.47 -18.18
C ASP A 167 -19.56 -7.91 -17.78
N ASP A 168 -20.57 -7.34 -18.43
CA ASP A 168 -21.98 -7.65 -18.17
C ASP A 168 -22.37 -9.10 -18.55
N ALA A 169 -21.54 -9.79 -19.34
CA ALA A 169 -21.75 -11.19 -19.69
C ALA A 169 -21.38 -12.16 -18.55
N LEU A 170 -20.59 -11.68 -17.57
CA LEU A 170 -20.16 -12.47 -16.41
C LEU A 170 -20.98 -12.06 -15.18
N THR A 171 -21.50 -13.07 -14.48
CA THR A 171 -22.22 -12.84 -13.23
C THR A 171 -21.26 -12.31 -12.16
N SER A 172 -21.63 -11.21 -11.51
CA SER A 172 -20.89 -10.63 -10.38
C SER A 172 -21.86 -10.22 -9.26
N VAL A 173 -21.34 -10.18 -8.04
CA VAL A 173 -22.07 -9.68 -6.87
C VAL A 173 -21.47 -8.36 -6.39
N PRO A 174 -22.22 -7.51 -5.67
CA PRO A 174 -21.64 -6.34 -5.04
C PRO A 174 -20.46 -6.73 -4.13
N ALA A 175 -19.33 -6.04 -4.20
CA ALA A 175 -18.15 -6.40 -3.41
C ALA A 175 -18.45 -6.47 -1.90
N ARG A 176 -19.31 -5.60 -1.38
CA ARG A 176 -19.77 -5.63 0.01
C ARG A 176 -20.55 -6.89 0.40
N GLU A 177 -21.12 -7.61 -0.57
CA GLU A 177 -21.87 -8.86 -0.34
C GLU A 177 -20.98 -10.09 -0.48
N ALA A 178 -19.85 -9.97 -1.19
CA ALA A 178 -18.85 -11.02 -1.30
C ALA A 178 -18.20 -11.34 0.05
N TRP A 179 -18.17 -10.36 0.95
CA TRP A 179 -17.58 -10.46 2.28
C TRP A 179 -18.50 -9.91 3.38
N PRO A 180 -19.67 -10.52 3.63
CA PRO A 180 -20.66 -9.98 4.58
C PRO A 180 -20.15 -9.88 6.02
N ASP A 181 -19.19 -10.73 6.40
CA ASP A 181 -18.58 -10.74 7.74
C ASP A 181 -17.23 -10.02 7.82
N TRP A 182 -16.88 -9.32 6.78
CA TRP A 182 -15.60 -8.67 6.64
C TRP A 182 -15.21 -7.78 7.82
N GLN A 183 -16.12 -6.90 8.26
CA GLN A 183 -15.87 -5.99 9.38
C GLN A 183 -15.82 -6.71 10.74
N SER A 184 -16.39 -7.90 10.85
CA SER A 184 -16.50 -8.63 12.12
C SER A 184 -15.33 -9.58 12.39
N HIS A 185 -14.56 -9.99 11.39
CA HIS A 185 -13.56 -11.06 11.54
C HIS A 185 -12.11 -10.66 11.35
N PHE A 186 -11.80 -9.39 11.02
CA PHE A 186 -10.42 -8.89 10.83
C PHE A 186 -9.53 -9.89 10.06
N SER A 187 -10.07 -10.50 9.02
CA SER A 187 -9.33 -11.47 8.22
C SER A 187 -8.65 -10.79 7.03
N ASP A 188 -7.57 -11.38 6.57
CA ASP A 188 -6.93 -10.95 5.33
C ASP A 188 -7.77 -11.36 4.13
N ALA A 189 -7.76 -10.54 3.06
CA ALA A 189 -8.27 -10.92 1.76
C ALA A 189 -7.54 -10.19 0.65
N TRP A 190 -7.83 -10.57 -0.59
CA TRP A 190 -7.31 -9.87 -1.75
C TRP A 190 -8.40 -9.52 -2.74
N LEU A 191 -8.19 -8.44 -3.48
CA LEU A 191 -9.05 -8.03 -4.58
C LEU A 191 -8.19 -7.65 -5.79
N ALA A 192 -8.53 -8.25 -6.94
CA ALA A 192 -7.91 -7.95 -8.22
C ALA A 192 -8.69 -6.85 -8.96
N VAL A 193 -7.95 -5.85 -9.46
CA VAL A 193 -8.46 -4.75 -10.29
C VAL A 193 -7.68 -4.68 -11.59
N GLY A 194 -8.38 -4.77 -12.72
CA GLY A 194 -7.80 -4.76 -14.07
C GLY A 194 -7.28 -3.39 -14.52
N PRO A 195 -6.60 -3.35 -15.68
CA PRO A 195 -6.18 -2.11 -16.34
C PRO A 195 -7.39 -1.36 -16.93
N GLU A 196 -7.14 -0.26 -17.64
CA GLU A 196 -8.19 0.50 -18.33
C GLU A 196 -9.03 -0.33 -19.32
N GLY A 197 -8.44 -1.39 -19.88
CA GLY A 197 -9.11 -2.34 -20.78
C GLY A 197 -9.81 -3.50 -20.08
N ASP A 198 -9.82 -3.50 -18.75
CA ASP A 198 -10.31 -4.59 -17.89
C ASP A 198 -9.51 -5.90 -18.03
N PHE A 199 -9.87 -6.93 -17.27
CA PHE A 199 -9.39 -8.28 -17.49
C PHE A 199 -10.01 -8.89 -18.75
N SER A 200 -9.33 -9.87 -19.36
CA SER A 200 -10.00 -10.71 -20.35
C SER A 200 -10.92 -11.73 -19.66
N ALA A 201 -11.90 -12.29 -20.38
CA ALA A 201 -12.78 -13.31 -19.84
C ALA A 201 -11.99 -14.50 -19.29
N GLU A 202 -10.94 -14.92 -20.01
CA GLU A 202 -10.08 -16.03 -19.58
C GLU A 202 -9.30 -15.70 -18.30
N GLU A 203 -8.92 -14.43 -18.09
CA GLU A 203 -8.25 -13.99 -16.86
C GLU A 203 -9.23 -13.99 -15.68
N VAL A 204 -10.48 -13.54 -15.88
CA VAL A 204 -11.52 -13.61 -14.85
C VAL A 204 -11.83 -15.06 -14.49
N GLU A 205 -12.02 -15.94 -15.49
CA GLU A 205 -12.25 -17.37 -15.28
C GLU A 205 -11.08 -18.02 -14.52
N TRP A 206 -9.85 -17.68 -14.88
CA TRP A 206 -8.65 -18.19 -14.21
C TRP A 206 -8.57 -17.74 -12.74
N LEU A 207 -8.86 -16.48 -12.44
CA LEU A 207 -8.93 -15.96 -11.07
C LEU A 207 -10.09 -16.62 -10.31
N HIS A 208 -11.25 -16.81 -10.95
CA HIS A 208 -12.38 -17.48 -10.34
C HIS A 208 -12.07 -18.96 -10.02
N ALA A 209 -11.42 -19.68 -10.93
CA ALA A 209 -10.95 -21.05 -10.68
C ALA A 209 -9.91 -21.13 -9.55
N ALA A 210 -9.18 -20.05 -9.28
CA ALA A 210 -8.29 -19.92 -8.14
C ALA A 210 -9.00 -19.52 -6.84
N GLY A 211 -10.34 -19.43 -6.83
CA GLY A 211 -11.15 -19.14 -5.66
C GLY A 211 -11.60 -17.68 -5.52
N ALA A 212 -11.34 -16.82 -6.51
CA ALA A 212 -11.83 -15.44 -6.47
C ALA A 212 -13.33 -15.36 -6.75
N THR A 213 -14.05 -14.58 -5.95
CA THR A 213 -15.44 -14.22 -6.21
C THR A 213 -15.49 -13.07 -7.22
N PRO A 214 -16.19 -13.22 -8.37
CA PRO A 214 -16.42 -12.10 -9.27
C PRO A 214 -17.30 -11.03 -8.62
N VAL A 215 -16.84 -9.78 -8.61
CA VAL A 215 -17.52 -8.68 -7.93
C VAL A 215 -17.61 -7.43 -8.81
N HIS A 216 -18.57 -6.56 -8.49
CA HIS A 216 -18.59 -5.20 -8.99
C HIS A 216 -18.50 -4.18 -7.81
N LEU A 217 -17.93 -3.01 -8.10
CA LEU A 217 -17.68 -1.94 -7.11
C LEU A 217 -18.77 -0.85 -7.13
N GLY A 218 -19.89 -1.12 -7.74
CA GLY A 218 -21.02 -0.22 -7.93
C GLY A 218 -21.54 -0.21 -9.37
N ASP A 219 -22.56 0.57 -9.63
CA ASP A 219 -23.28 0.59 -10.93
C ASP A 219 -22.56 1.42 -12.01
N LEU A 220 -21.57 2.20 -11.63
CA LEU A 220 -20.84 3.07 -12.55
C LEU A 220 -19.48 2.47 -12.91
N ARG A 221 -19.09 2.62 -14.17
CA ARG A 221 -17.76 2.22 -14.62
C ARG A 221 -16.70 3.12 -13.99
N LEU A 222 -15.84 2.55 -13.19
CA LEU A 222 -14.73 3.25 -12.54
C LEU A 222 -13.46 3.13 -13.38
N ARG A 223 -12.57 4.10 -13.26
CA ARG A 223 -11.19 3.97 -13.73
C ARG A 223 -10.42 3.07 -12.77
N THR A 224 -9.34 2.42 -13.25
CA THR A 224 -8.51 1.51 -12.45
C THR A 224 -8.08 2.12 -11.12
N GLU A 225 -7.57 3.35 -11.12
CA GLU A 225 -7.16 4.04 -9.90
C GLU A 225 -8.33 4.30 -8.93
N THR A 226 -9.50 4.63 -9.47
CA THR A 226 -10.72 4.84 -8.68
C THR A 226 -11.26 3.52 -8.15
N ALA A 227 -11.25 2.47 -8.96
CA ALA A 227 -11.68 1.13 -8.56
C ALA A 227 -10.79 0.58 -7.42
N GLY A 228 -9.46 0.69 -7.55
CA GLY A 228 -8.54 0.27 -6.50
C GLY A 228 -8.73 1.04 -5.20
N MET A 229 -8.93 2.36 -5.26
CA MET A 229 -9.23 3.16 -4.08
C MET A 229 -10.57 2.77 -3.45
N ALA A 230 -11.63 2.59 -4.28
CA ALA A 230 -12.95 2.19 -3.79
C ALA A 230 -12.93 0.82 -3.13
N ALA A 231 -12.17 -0.13 -3.71
CA ALA A 231 -11.95 -1.44 -3.13
C ALA A 231 -11.33 -1.35 -1.73
N VAL A 232 -10.23 -0.60 -1.59
CA VAL A 232 -9.57 -0.42 -0.29
C VAL A 232 -10.49 0.29 0.70
N ALA A 233 -11.23 1.32 0.27
CA ALA A 233 -12.15 2.06 1.14
C ALA A 233 -13.30 1.18 1.65
N GLN A 234 -13.94 0.38 0.77
CA GLN A 234 -15.02 -0.54 1.17
C GLN A 234 -14.53 -1.59 2.17
N PHE A 235 -13.24 -1.89 2.14
CA PHE A 235 -12.60 -2.87 2.98
C PHE A 235 -12.14 -2.30 4.34
N SER A 236 -11.69 -1.06 4.39
CA SER A 236 -11.04 -0.47 5.56
C SER A 236 -11.97 0.43 6.39
N LEU A 237 -13.13 0.82 5.85
CA LEU A 237 -14.10 1.72 6.44
C LEU A 237 -15.44 1.02 6.68
#